data_cad30e514a52a5c62e5f99e3287b8c2f
#
_entry.id   cad30e514a52a5c62e5f99e3287b8c2f
#
_cell.length_a   1.000
_cell.length_b   1.000
_cell.length_c   1.000
_cell.angle_alpha   90.00
_cell.angle_beta   90.00
_cell.angle_gamma   90.00
#
_symmetry.space_group_name_H-M   'P 1'
#
loop_
_entity.id
_entity.type
_entity.pdbx_description
1 polymer ?
#
loop_
_entity_poly.entity_id
_entity_poly.type
_entity_poly.pdbx_seq_one_letter_code
_entity_poly.pdbx_strand_id
1 'polypeptide(L)'
;MFHHKLITAVTVLSLSFCGNTAFAKTILFVPQDDRPVSFAYTVSTAEKAGYTVLTPPKAFLSSKSYQGLPERIWTWIDQNIDQADVAILSTDTLIYGGLVDSRKHNEDLKTLQYRENKIRNLHISHPNIPLYAFGTIMRTPYASSGGVEPYYYSDYGTDIYRIAALQDKQDTNSITAEETAELLSLKLTVPTEYLQDWFRRRTKNNLINKQLLKDAKNGVFAYFCEGHDDNSKNSQTNMEARYQEKDTTTLKNNIFGSFPGA
;
A
#
# COMPACT_ATOMS: atom_id res chain seq x y z
N MET A 1 1.78 -31.61 86.98
CA MET A 1 0.58 -31.22 86.15
C MET A 1 1.02 -30.08 85.21
N PHE A 2 1.55 -30.44 84.05
CA PHE A 2 2.08 -29.45 83.07
C PHE A 2 1.10 -29.27 81.97
N HIS A 3 0.58 -28.05 81.80
CA HIS A 3 -0.31 -27.68 80.66
C HIS A 3 0.57 -27.20 79.50
N HIS A 4 0.58 -27.95 78.41
CA HIS A 4 1.15 -27.52 77.15
C HIS A 4 0.10 -26.68 76.38
N LYS A 5 0.40 -25.39 76.17
CA LYS A 5 -0.32 -24.55 75.25
C LYS A 5 0.26 -24.74 73.85
N LEU A 6 -0.55 -25.31 72.99
CA LEU A 6 -0.28 -25.41 71.56
C LEU A 6 -0.56 -24.03 70.90
N ILE A 7 0.48 -23.36 70.36
CA ILE A 7 0.36 -22.14 69.56
C ILE A 7 0.32 -22.59 68.11
N THR A 8 -0.85 -22.49 67.53
CA THR A 8 -1.04 -22.72 66.10
C THR A 8 -0.67 -21.44 65.32
N ALA A 9 0.48 -21.46 64.64
CA ALA A 9 0.88 -20.37 63.74
C ALA A 9 0.10 -20.51 62.41
N VAL A 10 -0.80 -19.58 62.13
CA VAL A 10 -1.47 -19.46 60.83
C VAL A 10 -0.59 -18.65 59.90
N THR A 11 0.09 -19.33 58.98
CA THR A 11 0.88 -18.68 57.91
C THR A 11 -0.09 -18.25 56.81
N VAL A 12 -0.38 -16.96 56.71
CA VAL A 12 -1.14 -16.39 55.60
C VAL A 12 -0.21 -16.28 54.41
N LEU A 13 -0.37 -17.17 53.44
CA LEU A 13 0.33 -17.13 52.17
C LEU A 13 -0.37 -16.06 51.26
N SER A 14 0.15 -14.84 51.25
CA SER A 14 -0.27 -13.80 50.33
C SER A 14 0.24 -14.13 48.93
N LEU A 15 -0.59 -14.74 48.09
CA LEU A 15 -0.40 -14.86 46.65
C LEU A 15 -0.49 -13.46 46.03
N SER A 16 0.66 -12.81 45.88
CA SER A 16 0.75 -11.62 45.01
C SER A 16 0.53 -12.08 43.55
N PHE A 17 -0.70 -11.95 43.06
CA PHE A 17 -0.95 -11.98 41.63
C PHE A 17 -0.27 -10.75 41.03
N CYS A 18 1.00 -10.87 40.62
CA CYS A 18 1.58 -9.98 39.61
C CYS A 18 0.85 -10.30 38.30
N GLY A 19 -0.31 -9.68 38.11
CA GLY A 19 -0.94 -9.63 36.82
C GLY A 19 0.04 -8.91 35.88
N ASN A 20 0.69 -9.66 34.97
CA ASN A 20 1.31 -9.05 33.81
C ASN A 20 0.18 -8.34 33.06
N THR A 21 0.02 -7.05 33.33
CA THR A 21 -0.71 -6.18 32.42
C THR A 21 0.13 -6.11 31.16
N ALA A 22 -0.10 -7.05 30.23
CA ALA A 22 0.41 -6.90 28.88
C ALA A 22 -0.21 -5.60 28.35
N PHE A 23 0.60 -4.55 28.29
CA PHE A 23 0.18 -3.31 27.60
C PHE A 23 -0.21 -3.68 26.18
N ALA A 24 -1.39 -3.21 25.75
CA ALA A 24 -1.82 -3.37 24.37
C ALA A 24 -0.75 -2.78 23.45
N LYS A 25 -0.28 -3.57 22.46
CA LYS A 25 0.66 -3.04 21.47
C LYS A 25 0.00 -1.95 20.65
N THR A 26 0.75 -0.89 20.39
CA THR A 26 0.30 0.27 19.63
C THR A 26 0.72 0.13 18.17
N ILE A 27 -0.26 0.20 17.28
CA ILE A 27 -0.07 0.19 15.83
C ILE A 27 -0.23 1.62 15.30
N LEU A 28 0.78 2.17 14.65
CA LEU A 28 0.60 3.35 13.79
C LEU A 28 0.13 2.86 12.42
N PHE A 29 -1.09 3.22 12.04
CA PHE A 29 -1.73 2.74 10.81
C PHE A 29 -2.04 3.90 9.85
N VAL A 30 -1.46 3.85 8.66
CA VAL A 30 -1.82 4.73 7.53
C VAL A 30 -2.62 3.91 6.52
N PRO A 31 -3.96 4.10 6.45
CA PRO A 31 -4.82 3.36 5.53
C PRO A 31 -4.65 3.84 4.09
N GLN A 32 -5.18 3.06 3.14
CA GLN A 32 -5.11 3.37 1.71
C GLN A 32 -5.99 4.57 1.31
N ASP A 33 -7.09 4.77 2.01
CA ASP A 33 -8.06 5.85 1.85
C ASP A 33 -9.05 5.89 3.02
N ASP A 34 -10.07 6.76 2.95
CA ASP A 34 -11.07 6.95 4.00
C ASP A 34 -12.26 5.99 3.94
N ARG A 35 -12.30 5.06 2.98
CA ARG A 35 -13.41 4.10 2.84
C ARG A 35 -13.50 3.19 4.07
N PRO A 36 -14.72 2.80 4.49
CA PRO A 36 -14.91 1.96 5.67
C PRO A 36 -14.07 0.67 5.65
N VAL A 37 -13.95 0.00 4.51
CA VAL A 37 -13.16 -1.23 4.35
C VAL A 37 -11.67 -0.98 4.56
N SER A 38 -11.15 0.13 4.06
CA SER A 38 -9.73 0.48 4.18
C SER A 38 -9.39 1.04 5.56
N PHE A 39 -10.31 1.73 6.21
CA PHE A 39 -10.09 2.48 7.44
C PHE A 39 -10.88 1.94 8.64
N ALA A 40 -12.19 2.23 8.72
CA ALA A 40 -12.97 2.01 9.94
C ALA A 40 -13.07 0.53 10.34
N TYR A 41 -13.25 -0.37 9.37
CA TYR A 41 -13.34 -1.81 9.65
C TYR A 41 -11.99 -2.39 10.04
N THR A 42 -10.91 -1.95 9.41
CA THR A 42 -9.54 -2.35 9.74
C THR A 42 -9.17 -1.92 11.16
N VAL A 43 -9.40 -0.66 11.51
CA VAL A 43 -9.16 -0.12 12.85
C VAL A 43 -9.98 -0.89 13.89
N SER A 44 -11.31 -1.01 13.69
CA SER A 44 -12.19 -1.72 14.61
C SER A 44 -11.79 -3.19 14.81
N THR A 45 -11.29 -3.84 13.76
CA THR A 45 -10.81 -5.24 13.86
C THR A 45 -9.56 -5.34 14.73
N ALA A 46 -8.59 -4.44 14.54
CA ALA A 46 -7.38 -4.41 15.35
C ALA A 46 -7.68 -4.07 16.82
N GLU A 47 -8.55 -3.09 17.08
CA GLU A 47 -8.96 -2.72 18.43
C GLU A 47 -9.67 -3.88 19.16
N LYS A 48 -10.57 -4.61 18.48
CA LYS A 48 -11.22 -5.82 19.02
C LYS A 48 -10.23 -6.95 19.30
N ALA A 49 -9.10 -6.97 18.59
CA ALA A 49 -8.00 -7.91 18.85
C ALA A 49 -7.08 -7.44 20.00
N GLY A 50 -7.36 -6.32 20.64
CA GLY A 50 -6.64 -5.81 21.81
C GLY A 50 -5.46 -4.90 21.49
N TYR A 51 -5.40 -4.32 20.28
CA TYR A 51 -4.39 -3.33 19.90
C TYR A 51 -4.89 -1.91 20.14
N THR A 52 -3.97 -0.99 20.44
CA THR A 52 -4.22 0.45 20.31
C THR A 52 -3.85 0.87 18.89
N VAL A 53 -4.72 1.62 18.19
CA VAL A 53 -4.46 2.02 16.82
C VAL A 53 -4.40 3.54 16.72
N LEU A 54 -3.23 4.06 16.30
CA LEU A 54 -3.03 5.46 15.96
C LEU A 54 -3.26 5.62 14.45
N THR A 55 -4.13 6.56 14.06
CA THR A 55 -4.42 6.85 12.66
C THR A 55 -4.33 8.34 12.37
N PRO A 56 -3.92 8.75 11.15
CA PRO A 56 -4.01 10.16 10.79
C PRO A 56 -5.46 10.64 10.82
N PRO A 57 -5.69 11.95 11.06
CA PRO A 57 -7.02 12.52 10.93
C PRO A 57 -7.66 12.16 9.59
N LYS A 58 -8.92 11.72 9.61
CA LYS A 58 -9.65 11.30 8.40
C LYS A 58 -9.62 12.37 7.29
N ALA A 59 -9.62 13.65 7.67
CA ALA A 59 -9.53 14.77 6.73
C ALA A 59 -8.21 14.84 5.94
N PHE A 60 -7.17 14.07 6.30
CA PHE A 60 -5.91 14.00 5.56
C PHE A 60 -5.91 12.86 4.54
N LEU A 61 -6.83 11.90 4.67
CA LEU A 61 -6.94 10.74 3.80
C LEU A 61 -7.70 11.10 2.52
N SER A 62 -7.36 10.42 1.44
CA SER A 62 -8.13 10.53 0.20
C SER A 62 -9.52 9.93 0.35
N SER A 63 -10.45 10.44 -0.44
CA SER A 63 -11.78 9.90 -0.63
C SER A 63 -12.10 9.81 -2.12
N LYS A 64 -13.31 9.37 -2.45
CA LYS A 64 -13.77 9.42 -3.85
C LYS A 64 -13.72 10.84 -4.44
N SER A 65 -13.92 11.87 -3.61
CA SER A 65 -14.10 13.27 -4.04
C SER A 65 -12.95 14.20 -3.66
N TYR A 66 -12.07 13.77 -2.77
CA TYR A 66 -10.98 14.59 -2.25
C TYR A 66 -9.65 13.86 -2.41
N GLN A 67 -8.64 14.62 -2.81
CA GLN A 67 -7.26 14.14 -2.78
C GLN A 67 -6.75 14.02 -1.35
N GLY A 68 -5.94 13.02 -1.09
CA GLY A 68 -5.24 12.92 0.18
C GLY A 68 -4.14 13.99 0.31
N LEU A 69 -3.66 14.17 1.51
CA LEU A 69 -2.68 15.19 1.88
C LEU A 69 -1.38 14.54 2.39
N PRO A 70 -0.52 14.00 1.51
CA PRO A 70 0.68 13.25 1.90
C PRO A 70 1.56 14.02 2.90
N GLU A 71 1.80 15.31 2.67
CA GLU A 71 2.66 16.11 3.55
C GLU A 71 2.08 16.30 4.97
N ARG A 72 0.75 16.36 5.09
CA ARG A 72 0.07 16.39 6.39
C ARG A 72 0.15 15.05 7.10
N ILE A 73 0.04 13.95 6.34
CA ILE A 73 0.16 12.59 6.88
C ILE A 73 1.60 12.36 7.36
N TRP A 74 2.60 12.78 6.60
CA TRP A 74 4.00 12.70 7.02
C TRP A 74 4.28 13.50 8.30
N THR A 75 3.79 14.75 8.39
CA THR A 75 3.91 15.56 9.60
C THR A 75 3.25 14.86 10.81
N TRP A 76 2.11 14.20 10.59
CA TRP A 76 1.43 13.45 11.63
C TRP A 76 2.22 12.20 12.04
N ILE A 77 2.83 11.47 11.08
CA ILE A 77 3.70 10.33 11.38
C ILE A 77 4.87 10.78 12.27
N ASP A 78 5.58 11.84 11.87
CA ASP A 78 6.72 12.38 12.61
C ASP A 78 6.37 12.75 14.07
N GLN A 79 5.11 13.14 14.34
CA GLN A 79 4.62 13.48 15.68
C GLN A 79 4.17 12.28 16.53
N ASN A 80 3.91 11.12 15.92
CA ASN A 80 3.25 10.01 16.60
C ASN A 80 4.05 8.71 16.56
N ILE A 81 5.07 8.59 15.73
CA ILE A 81 5.78 7.32 15.49
C ILE A 81 6.44 6.76 16.75
N ASP A 82 6.96 7.61 17.63
CA ASP A 82 7.60 7.20 18.88
C ASP A 82 6.64 6.52 19.89
N GLN A 83 5.32 6.61 19.65
CA GLN A 83 4.29 5.97 20.47
C GLN A 83 3.95 4.56 19.97
N ALA A 84 4.49 4.15 18.80
CA ALA A 84 4.12 2.92 18.14
C ALA A 84 5.11 1.78 18.41
N ASP A 85 4.60 0.57 18.60
CA ASP A 85 5.39 -0.67 18.60
C ASP A 85 5.61 -1.20 17.17
N VAL A 86 4.75 -0.80 16.23
CA VAL A 86 4.78 -1.22 14.82
C VAL A 86 4.09 -0.18 13.94
N ALA A 87 4.55 -0.01 12.71
CA ALA A 87 3.86 0.82 11.71
C ALA A 87 3.35 -0.03 10.54
N ILE A 88 2.10 0.20 10.12
CA ILE A 88 1.46 -0.41 8.94
C ILE A 88 1.10 0.72 7.98
N LEU A 89 1.71 0.75 6.82
CA LEU A 89 1.77 1.92 5.96
C LEU A 89 1.27 1.63 4.54
N SER A 90 0.25 2.36 4.08
CA SER A 90 -0.09 2.42 2.66
C SER A 90 0.91 3.29 1.92
N THR A 91 1.68 2.70 1.01
CA THR A 91 2.60 3.46 0.15
C THR A 91 1.86 4.36 -0.83
N ASP A 92 0.69 3.94 -1.32
CA ASP A 92 -0.15 4.77 -2.20
C ASP A 92 -0.56 6.08 -1.50
N THR A 93 -0.93 6.00 -0.22
CA THR A 93 -1.31 7.16 0.57
C THR A 93 -0.12 8.07 0.86
N LEU A 94 1.01 7.49 1.23
CA LEU A 94 2.21 8.25 1.60
C LEU A 94 2.88 8.94 0.42
N ILE A 95 2.74 8.38 -0.79
CA ILE A 95 3.44 8.86 -1.99
C ILE A 95 2.52 9.70 -2.88
N TYR A 96 1.31 9.23 -3.13
CA TYR A 96 0.38 9.87 -4.07
C TYR A 96 -0.78 10.61 -3.39
N GLY A 97 -1.11 10.23 -2.14
CA GLY A 97 -2.29 10.71 -1.41
C GLY A 97 -3.33 9.62 -1.18
N GLY A 98 -3.34 8.56 -1.97
CA GLY A 98 -4.25 7.42 -1.86
C GLY A 98 -4.36 6.61 -3.15
N LEU A 99 -5.18 5.56 -3.13
CA LEU A 99 -5.38 4.66 -4.27
C LEU A 99 -5.87 5.39 -5.53
N VAL A 100 -6.90 6.22 -5.40
CA VAL A 100 -7.44 6.99 -6.54
C VAL A 100 -6.45 8.03 -7.01
N ASP A 101 -5.73 8.66 -6.08
CA ASP A 101 -4.72 9.67 -6.40
C ASP A 101 -3.56 9.07 -7.19
N SER A 102 -3.15 7.82 -6.89
CA SER A 102 -2.10 7.12 -7.65
C SER A 102 -2.42 6.99 -9.14
N ARG A 103 -3.71 6.97 -9.51
CA ARG A 103 -4.19 6.88 -10.90
C ARG A 103 -4.34 8.22 -11.61
N LYS A 104 -4.37 9.32 -10.83
CA LYS A 104 -4.77 10.67 -11.34
C LYS A 104 -3.73 11.76 -11.11
N HIS A 105 -2.72 11.53 -10.27
CA HIS A 105 -1.75 12.57 -9.90
C HIS A 105 -0.99 13.14 -11.10
N ASN A 106 -0.59 14.41 -10.97
CA ASN A 106 0.29 15.10 -11.89
C ASN A 106 1.68 15.39 -11.29
N GLU A 107 1.98 14.80 -10.13
CA GLU A 107 3.25 14.98 -9.45
C GLU A 107 4.43 14.65 -10.37
N ASP A 108 5.51 15.39 -10.22
CA ASP A 108 6.75 15.05 -10.89
C ASP A 108 7.46 13.86 -10.20
N LEU A 109 8.37 13.22 -10.92
CA LEU A 109 9.07 12.05 -10.38
C LEU A 109 9.93 12.41 -9.15
N LYS A 110 10.48 13.63 -9.09
CA LYS A 110 11.31 14.08 -7.97
C LYS A 110 10.51 14.18 -6.68
N THR A 111 9.29 14.71 -6.76
CA THR A 111 8.35 14.75 -5.63
C THR A 111 7.98 13.35 -5.14
N LEU A 112 7.68 12.43 -6.06
CA LEU A 112 7.35 11.04 -5.70
C LEU A 112 8.54 10.33 -5.05
N GLN A 113 9.75 10.49 -5.60
CA GLN A 113 10.99 9.96 -5.03
C GLN A 113 11.30 10.57 -3.66
N TYR A 114 11.05 11.85 -3.47
CA TYR A 114 11.22 12.49 -2.17
C TYR A 114 10.30 11.85 -1.11
N ARG A 115 9.02 11.63 -1.43
CA ARG A 115 8.07 10.99 -0.52
C ARG A 115 8.42 9.52 -0.26
N GLU A 116 8.87 8.80 -1.28
CA GLU A 116 9.36 7.43 -1.14
C GLU A 116 10.60 7.38 -0.22
N ASN A 117 11.56 8.25 -0.40
CA ASN A 117 12.74 8.35 0.45
C ASN A 117 12.41 8.63 1.92
N LYS A 118 11.30 9.31 2.22
CA LYS A 118 10.84 9.50 3.62
C LYS A 118 10.51 8.17 4.30
N ILE A 119 10.02 7.15 3.57
CA ILE A 119 9.76 5.81 4.13
C ILE A 119 11.09 5.18 4.57
N ARG A 120 12.13 5.25 3.74
CA ARG A 120 13.47 4.74 4.07
C ARG A 120 14.07 5.49 5.27
N ASN A 121 13.94 6.80 5.29
CA ASN A 121 14.42 7.63 6.39
C ASN A 121 13.69 7.31 7.69
N LEU A 122 12.39 7.02 7.65
CA LEU A 122 11.62 6.59 8.81
C LEU A 122 12.21 5.30 9.42
N HIS A 123 12.52 4.30 8.58
CA HIS A 123 13.19 3.08 9.04
C HIS A 123 14.56 3.36 9.67
N ILE A 124 15.36 4.23 9.05
CA ILE A 124 16.72 4.57 9.56
C ILE A 124 16.62 5.30 10.90
N SER A 125 15.66 6.21 11.05
CA SER A 125 15.48 7.01 12.27
C SER A 125 14.86 6.20 13.41
N HIS A 126 14.06 5.17 13.10
CA HIS A 126 13.33 4.36 14.08
C HIS A 126 13.56 2.85 13.84
N PRO A 127 14.83 2.35 13.95
CA PRO A 127 15.18 0.99 13.56
C PRO A 127 14.51 -0.09 14.43
N ASN A 128 14.01 0.28 15.59
CA ASN A 128 13.32 -0.63 16.51
C ASN A 128 11.81 -0.76 16.21
N ILE A 129 11.26 0.05 15.32
CA ILE A 129 9.85 0.00 14.92
C ILE A 129 9.75 -0.73 13.58
N PRO A 130 9.28 -1.98 13.54
CA PRO A 130 9.12 -2.71 12.29
C PRO A 130 8.09 -2.04 11.40
N LEU A 131 8.47 -1.81 10.14
CA LEU A 131 7.59 -1.24 9.12
C LEU A 131 6.97 -2.36 8.29
N TYR A 132 5.65 -2.45 8.29
CA TYR A 132 4.86 -3.24 7.35
C TYR A 132 4.29 -2.29 6.32
N ALA A 133 4.46 -2.56 5.05
CA ALA A 133 3.96 -1.67 4.02
C ALA A 133 3.17 -2.44 2.96
N PHE A 134 2.23 -1.76 2.35
CA PHE A 134 1.46 -2.27 1.22
C PHE A 134 1.20 -1.15 0.22
N GLY A 135 1.16 -1.53 -1.04
CA GLY A 135 0.90 -0.63 -2.16
C GLY A 135 0.32 -1.38 -3.35
N THR A 136 0.07 -0.68 -4.45
CA THR A 136 -0.57 -1.29 -5.62
C THR A 136 0.17 -1.00 -6.92
N ILE A 137 0.11 -1.98 -7.85
CA ILE A 137 0.35 -1.73 -9.25
C ILE A 137 -0.95 -1.17 -9.84
N MET A 138 -0.87 0.02 -10.42
CA MET A 138 -2.01 0.74 -10.98
C MET A 138 -2.78 -0.10 -12.00
N ARG A 139 -4.11 -0.13 -11.92
CA ARG A 139 -5.00 -0.81 -12.87
C ARG A 139 -5.10 -0.11 -14.22
N THR A 140 -5.62 -0.83 -15.21
CA THR A 140 -6.13 -0.30 -16.49
C THR A 140 -7.53 -0.87 -16.70
N PRO A 141 -8.60 -0.30 -16.12
CA PRO A 141 -9.91 -0.92 -16.14
C PRO A 141 -10.56 -0.82 -17.53
N TYR A 142 -11.36 -1.84 -17.90
CA TYR A 142 -12.16 -1.83 -19.13
C TYR A 142 -13.13 -0.64 -19.17
N ALA A 143 -13.75 -0.32 -18.06
CA ALA A 143 -14.63 0.82 -17.91
C ALA A 143 -14.38 1.50 -16.57
N SER A 144 -14.57 2.80 -16.54
CA SER A 144 -14.48 3.59 -15.32
C SER A 144 -15.73 4.44 -15.15
N SER A 145 -16.23 4.50 -13.93
CA SER A 145 -17.33 5.36 -13.54
C SER A 145 -16.97 6.19 -12.32
N GLY A 146 -17.49 7.41 -12.26
CA GLY A 146 -17.41 8.25 -11.07
C GLY A 146 -16.09 8.94 -10.82
N GLY A 147 -15.28 9.17 -11.86
CA GLY A 147 -14.12 10.07 -11.80
C GLY A 147 -12.93 9.51 -11.01
N VAL A 148 -12.79 8.18 -10.91
CA VAL A 148 -11.67 7.52 -10.22
C VAL A 148 -10.47 7.27 -11.13
N GLU A 149 -10.56 7.58 -12.40
CA GLU A 149 -9.49 7.69 -13.38
C GLU A 149 -9.45 9.13 -13.95
N PRO A 150 -8.44 9.49 -14.78
CA PRO A 150 -8.38 10.79 -15.46
C PRO A 150 -9.66 11.07 -16.30
N TYR A 151 -10.02 12.34 -16.48
CA TYR A 151 -11.28 12.75 -17.10
C TYR A 151 -11.51 12.16 -18.50
N TYR A 152 -10.46 12.00 -19.30
CA TYR A 152 -10.53 11.45 -20.66
C TYR A 152 -10.84 9.94 -20.67
N TYR A 153 -10.76 9.28 -19.52
CA TYR A 153 -11.01 7.84 -19.42
C TYR A 153 -12.48 7.48 -19.62
N SER A 154 -13.41 8.44 -19.42
CA SER A 154 -14.83 8.25 -19.78
C SER A 154 -15.02 7.99 -21.27
N ASP A 155 -14.21 8.62 -22.12
CA ASP A 155 -14.36 8.58 -23.58
C ASP A 155 -13.43 7.55 -24.23
N TYR A 156 -12.21 7.41 -23.71
CA TYR A 156 -11.16 6.58 -24.32
C TYR A 156 -10.70 5.40 -23.43
N GLY A 157 -11.35 5.16 -22.30
CA GLY A 157 -10.93 4.14 -21.34
C GLY A 157 -10.93 2.73 -21.92
N THR A 158 -11.96 2.37 -22.69
CA THR A 158 -12.06 1.09 -23.39
C THR A 158 -10.91 0.89 -24.38
N ASP A 159 -10.56 1.92 -25.14
CA ASP A 159 -9.47 1.88 -26.11
C ASP A 159 -8.10 1.78 -25.40
N ILE A 160 -7.91 2.56 -24.33
CA ILE A 160 -6.69 2.51 -23.49
C ILE A 160 -6.53 1.11 -22.85
N TYR A 161 -7.62 0.53 -22.34
CA TYR A 161 -7.63 -0.84 -21.84
C TYR A 161 -7.21 -1.84 -22.92
N ARG A 162 -7.82 -1.72 -24.12
CA ARG A 162 -7.50 -2.64 -25.22
C ARG A 162 -6.06 -2.46 -25.73
N ILE A 163 -5.57 -1.22 -25.82
CA ILE A 163 -4.16 -0.92 -26.12
C ILE A 163 -3.25 -1.62 -25.11
N ALA A 164 -3.53 -1.48 -23.80
CA ALA A 164 -2.73 -2.09 -22.75
C ALA A 164 -2.73 -3.63 -22.83
N ALA A 165 -3.87 -4.25 -23.09
CA ALA A 165 -3.97 -5.70 -23.26
C ALA A 165 -3.19 -6.20 -24.50
N LEU A 166 -3.25 -5.48 -25.61
CA LEU A 166 -2.51 -5.82 -26.84
C LEU A 166 -1.00 -5.59 -26.68
N GLN A 167 -0.58 -4.57 -25.94
CA GLN A 167 0.84 -4.36 -25.60
C GLN A 167 1.37 -5.50 -24.72
N ASP A 168 0.59 -5.99 -23.76
CA ASP A 168 0.95 -7.14 -22.96
C ASP A 168 1.09 -8.41 -23.80
N LYS A 169 0.17 -8.65 -24.73
CA LYS A 169 0.31 -9.73 -25.71
C LYS A 169 1.55 -9.60 -26.60
N GLN A 170 1.88 -8.37 -27.01
CA GLN A 170 3.09 -8.08 -27.79
C GLN A 170 4.34 -8.40 -26.98
N ASP A 171 4.38 -8.02 -25.68
CA ASP A 171 5.47 -8.27 -24.76
C ASP A 171 5.71 -9.79 -24.55
N THR A 172 4.64 -10.59 -24.56
CA THR A 172 4.71 -12.06 -24.41
C THR A 172 4.80 -12.81 -25.74
N ASN A 173 4.99 -12.11 -26.88
CA ASN A 173 5.00 -12.68 -28.24
C ASN A 173 3.74 -13.52 -28.57
N SER A 174 2.58 -13.14 -28.01
CA SER A 174 1.30 -13.84 -28.21
C SER A 174 0.29 -13.03 -29.01
N ILE A 175 0.69 -11.86 -29.57
CA ILE A 175 -0.14 -11.02 -30.41
C ILE A 175 -0.22 -11.56 -31.83
N THR A 176 -1.42 -11.52 -32.45
CA THR A 176 -1.59 -11.90 -33.87
C THR A 176 -1.34 -10.72 -34.82
N ALA A 177 -1.30 -11.00 -36.14
CA ALA A 177 -1.16 -9.92 -37.14
C ALA A 177 -2.37 -8.97 -37.14
N GLU A 178 -3.58 -9.50 -36.99
CA GLU A 178 -4.82 -8.76 -36.90
C GLU A 178 -4.83 -7.88 -35.64
N GLU A 179 -4.42 -8.43 -34.49
CA GLU A 179 -4.30 -7.69 -33.23
C GLU A 179 -3.21 -6.62 -33.30
N THR A 180 -2.14 -6.83 -34.06
CA THR A 180 -1.11 -5.82 -34.31
C THR A 180 -1.68 -4.65 -35.11
N ALA A 181 -2.47 -4.94 -36.15
CA ALA A 181 -3.14 -3.89 -36.92
C ALA A 181 -4.17 -3.13 -36.06
N GLU A 182 -4.93 -3.85 -35.22
CA GLU A 182 -5.86 -3.23 -34.25
C GLU A 182 -5.11 -2.29 -33.28
N LEU A 183 -4.00 -2.73 -32.71
CA LEU A 183 -3.18 -1.91 -31.80
C LEU A 183 -2.72 -0.60 -32.47
N LEU A 184 -2.27 -0.67 -33.72
CA LEU A 184 -1.88 0.52 -34.47
C LEU A 184 -3.08 1.46 -34.71
N SER A 185 -4.25 0.91 -35.11
CA SER A 185 -5.47 1.68 -35.27
C SER A 185 -5.92 2.38 -34.00
N LEU A 186 -5.96 1.67 -32.87
CA LEU A 186 -6.35 2.23 -31.58
C LEU A 186 -5.42 3.36 -31.13
N LYS A 187 -4.11 3.21 -31.34
CA LYS A 187 -3.13 4.27 -31.04
C LYS A 187 -3.33 5.54 -31.90
N LEU A 188 -3.97 5.44 -33.06
CA LEU A 188 -4.35 6.59 -33.90
C LEU A 188 -5.70 7.19 -33.48
N THR A 189 -6.58 6.38 -32.89
CA THR A 189 -7.92 6.82 -32.44
C THR A 189 -7.84 7.62 -31.14
N VAL A 190 -7.05 7.17 -30.18
CA VAL A 190 -6.90 7.88 -28.90
C VAL A 190 -5.97 9.08 -29.09
N PRO A 191 -6.38 10.30 -28.68
CA PRO A 191 -5.51 11.47 -28.76
C PRO A 191 -4.16 11.24 -28.10
N THR A 192 -3.10 11.63 -28.77
CA THR A 192 -1.72 11.37 -28.37
C THR A 192 -1.41 11.91 -26.98
N GLU A 193 -1.94 13.06 -26.62
CA GLU A 193 -1.79 13.68 -25.30
C GLU A 193 -2.36 12.82 -24.17
N TYR A 194 -3.47 12.10 -24.40
CA TYR A 194 -4.09 11.22 -23.39
C TYR A 194 -3.28 9.94 -23.20
N LEU A 195 -2.81 9.34 -24.29
CA LEU A 195 -1.89 8.20 -24.21
C LEU A 195 -0.59 8.59 -23.50
N GLN A 196 -0.03 9.74 -23.85
CA GLN A 196 1.20 10.23 -23.19
C GLN A 196 0.98 10.52 -21.71
N ASP A 197 -0.13 11.12 -21.32
CA ASP A 197 -0.48 11.36 -19.91
C ASP A 197 -0.61 10.04 -19.14
N TRP A 198 -1.40 9.10 -19.69
CA TRP A 198 -1.61 7.78 -19.10
C TRP A 198 -0.32 7.01 -18.88
N PHE A 199 0.48 6.82 -19.93
CA PHE A 199 1.70 6.03 -19.83
C PHE A 199 2.83 6.74 -19.07
N ARG A 200 2.90 8.06 -19.11
CA ARG A 200 3.86 8.83 -18.31
C ARG A 200 3.59 8.68 -16.82
N ARG A 201 2.33 8.70 -16.40
CA ARG A 201 1.94 8.48 -15.00
C ARG A 201 2.31 7.06 -14.56
N ARG A 202 1.95 6.05 -15.34
CA ARG A 202 2.33 4.66 -15.08
C ARG A 202 3.84 4.46 -15.00
N THR A 203 4.59 5.05 -15.90
CA THR A 203 6.06 4.97 -15.87
C THR A 203 6.62 5.51 -14.56
N LYS A 204 6.11 6.65 -14.07
CA LYS A 204 6.51 7.20 -12.77
C LYS A 204 6.16 6.24 -11.63
N ASN A 205 4.93 5.72 -11.61
CA ASN A 205 4.48 4.79 -10.58
C ASN A 205 5.32 3.51 -10.58
N ASN A 206 5.60 2.94 -11.75
CA ASN A 206 6.44 1.74 -11.87
C ASN A 206 7.88 1.97 -11.39
N LEU A 207 8.45 3.15 -11.63
CA LEU A 207 9.78 3.50 -11.09
C LEU A 207 9.76 3.55 -9.55
N ILE A 208 8.69 4.08 -8.96
CA ILE A 208 8.50 4.10 -7.50
C ILE A 208 8.30 2.68 -6.95
N ASN A 209 7.44 1.86 -7.56
CA ASN A 209 7.22 0.48 -7.14
C ASN A 209 8.55 -0.32 -7.18
N LYS A 210 9.35 -0.18 -8.24
CA LYS A 210 10.69 -0.79 -8.30
C LYS A 210 11.62 -0.32 -7.18
N GLN A 211 11.53 0.94 -6.76
CA GLN A 211 12.31 1.43 -5.63
C GLN A 211 11.83 0.85 -4.31
N LEU A 212 10.52 0.74 -4.09
CA LEU A 212 9.93 0.08 -2.92
C LEU A 212 10.34 -1.40 -2.82
N LEU A 213 10.37 -2.12 -3.94
CA LEU A 213 10.88 -3.50 -3.99
C LEU A 213 12.36 -3.58 -3.65
N LYS A 214 13.16 -2.63 -4.11
CA LYS A 214 14.58 -2.53 -3.72
C LYS A 214 14.73 -2.26 -2.23
N ASP A 215 13.87 -1.43 -1.65
CA ASP A 215 13.85 -1.16 -0.22
C ASP A 215 13.43 -2.39 0.59
N ALA A 216 12.46 -3.16 0.10
CA ALA A 216 12.09 -4.46 0.69
C ALA A 216 13.30 -5.42 0.67
N LYS A 217 14.03 -5.47 -0.44
CA LYS A 217 15.26 -6.27 -0.57
C LYS A 217 16.36 -5.83 0.40
N ASN A 218 16.44 -4.54 0.68
CA ASN A 218 17.43 -3.96 1.58
C ASN A 218 17.01 -4.01 3.07
N GLY A 219 15.85 -4.60 3.38
CA GLY A 219 15.38 -4.78 4.76
C GLY A 219 14.72 -3.53 5.37
N VAL A 220 14.30 -2.56 4.57
CA VAL A 220 13.55 -1.38 5.06
C VAL A 220 12.22 -1.79 5.66
N PHE A 221 11.60 -2.85 5.11
CA PHE A 221 10.32 -3.38 5.58
C PHE A 221 10.50 -4.72 6.28
N ALA A 222 9.78 -4.92 7.39
CA ALA A 222 9.57 -6.24 7.98
C ALA A 222 8.73 -7.13 7.05
N TYR A 223 7.79 -6.51 6.31
CA TYR A 223 7.02 -7.15 5.24
C TYR A 223 6.52 -6.09 4.26
N PHE A 224 6.58 -6.37 2.97
CA PHE A 224 6.01 -5.55 1.91
C PHE A 224 5.02 -6.37 1.09
N CYS A 225 3.79 -5.85 0.94
CA CYS A 225 2.73 -6.46 0.16
C CYS A 225 2.45 -5.59 -1.08
N GLU A 226 2.58 -6.15 -2.27
CA GLU A 226 2.20 -5.49 -3.51
C GLU A 226 0.92 -6.13 -4.06
N GLY A 227 -0.14 -5.33 -4.14
CA GLY A 227 -1.43 -5.71 -4.71
C GLY A 227 -1.49 -5.36 -6.20
N HIS A 228 -2.11 -6.24 -7.01
CA HIS A 228 -2.48 -5.90 -8.38
C HIS A 228 -3.89 -5.33 -8.37
N ASP A 229 -4.05 -4.07 -8.77
CA ASP A 229 -5.37 -3.41 -8.82
C ASP A 229 -6.13 -3.79 -10.12
N ASP A 230 -5.76 -4.90 -10.78
CA ASP A 230 -6.34 -5.43 -12.01
C ASP A 230 -6.00 -6.93 -12.14
N ASN A 231 -7.02 -7.77 -12.37
CA ASN A 231 -6.88 -9.21 -12.59
C ASN A 231 -7.06 -9.63 -14.05
N SER A 232 -7.16 -8.70 -15.01
CA SER A 232 -7.31 -9.04 -16.42
C SER A 232 -6.14 -9.88 -16.90
N LYS A 233 -6.43 -10.96 -17.65
CA LYS A 233 -5.42 -11.93 -18.14
C LYS A 233 -4.28 -11.23 -18.90
N ASN A 234 -4.63 -10.25 -19.72
CA ASN A 234 -3.67 -9.39 -20.42
C ASN A 234 -3.92 -7.93 -20.00
N SER A 235 -2.95 -7.29 -19.40
CA SER A 235 -3.07 -5.91 -18.94
C SER A 235 -1.69 -5.28 -18.72
N GLN A 236 -1.64 -3.96 -18.66
CA GLN A 236 -0.45 -3.24 -18.27
C GLN A 236 0.01 -3.64 -16.85
N THR A 237 -0.94 -3.91 -15.95
CA THR A 237 -0.66 -4.35 -14.57
C THR A 237 0.10 -5.68 -14.56
N ASN A 238 -0.37 -6.68 -15.34
CA ASN A 238 0.32 -7.96 -15.45
C ASN A 238 1.70 -7.84 -16.12
N MET A 239 1.83 -6.98 -17.14
CA MET A 239 3.10 -6.73 -17.79
C MET A 239 4.10 -6.12 -16.79
N GLU A 240 3.70 -5.10 -16.03
CA GLU A 240 4.53 -4.46 -15.01
C GLU A 240 4.88 -5.43 -13.89
N ALA A 241 3.92 -6.24 -13.40
CA ALA A 241 4.14 -7.28 -12.40
C ALA A 241 5.19 -8.30 -12.84
N ARG A 242 5.12 -8.80 -14.08
CA ARG A 242 6.13 -9.74 -14.60
C ARG A 242 7.56 -9.16 -14.61
N TYR A 243 7.70 -7.86 -14.89
CA TYR A 243 9.01 -7.20 -14.80
C TYR A 243 9.49 -7.08 -13.36
N GLN A 244 8.59 -6.80 -12.44
CA GLN A 244 8.89 -6.70 -11.02
C GLN A 244 9.20 -8.07 -10.39
N GLU A 245 8.48 -9.14 -10.77
CA GLU A 245 8.74 -10.50 -10.33
C GLU A 245 10.18 -10.94 -10.63
N LYS A 246 10.73 -10.59 -11.79
CA LYS A 246 12.14 -10.87 -12.11
C LYS A 246 13.10 -10.22 -11.13
N ASP A 247 12.76 -9.02 -10.64
CA ASP A 247 13.57 -8.30 -9.68
C ASP A 247 13.40 -8.84 -8.24
N THR A 248 12.30 -9.56 -7.96
CA THR A 248 11.94 -10.09 -6.63
C THR A 248 12.32 -11.54 -6.40
N THR A 249 12.80 -12.27 -7.40
CA THR A 249 13.15 -13.71 -7.29
C THR A 249 14.11 -14.06 -6.16
N THR A 250 14.85 -13.07 -5.63
CA THR A 250 15.76 -13.23 -4.50
C THR A 250 15.14 -12.85 -3.16
N LEU A 251 13.90 -12.35 -3.13
CA LEU A 251 13.20 -11.99 -1.89
C LEU A 251 12.62 -13.24 -1.23
N LYS A 252 12.75 -13.32 0.10
CA LYS A 252 12.11 -14.39 0.88
C LYS A 252 10.61 -14.14 0.98
N ASN A 253 9.79 -15.17 0.87
CA ASN A 253 8.33 -15.10 0.96
C ASN A 253 7.79 -14.48 2.27
N ASN A 254 8.61 -14.43 3.33
CA ASN A 254 8.25 -13.78 4.59
C ASN A 254 8.54 -12.28 4.63
N ILE A 255 9.12 -11.72 3.57
CA ILE A 255 9.44 -10.28 3.47
C ILE A 255 8.57 -9.61 2.41
N PHE A 256 8.17 -10.35 1.36
CA PHE A 256 7.42 -9.83 0.24
C PHE A 256 6.26 -10.77 -0.15
N GLY A 257 5.11 -10.19 -0.45
CA GLY A 257 3.96 -10.87 -1.05
C GLY A 257 3.38 -10.02 -2.18
N SER A 258 3.06 -10.68 -3.29
CA SER A 258 2.33 -10.10 -4.43
C SER A 258 0.99 -10.81 -4.55
N PHE A 259 -0.09 -10.03 -4.64
CA PHE A 259 -1.44 -10.55 -4.65
C PHE A 259 -2.22 -9.99 -5.84
N PRO A 260 -2.87 -10.85 -6.66
CA PRO A 260 -3.78 -10.37 -7.66
C PRO A 260 -4.91 -9.58 -6.99
N GLY A 261 -5.34 -8.51 -7.63
CA GLY A 261 -6.48 -7.72 -7.15
C GLY A 261 -7.77 -8.54 -7.14
N ALA A 262 -8.67 -8.22 -6.23
CA ALA A 262 -10.01 -8.82 -6.14
C ALA A 262 -11.01 -8.18 -7.11
#